data_50e44ab62ebddcd519cd2b21e2e2bec2
#
_entry.id   50e44ab62ebddcd519cd2b21e2e2bec2
#
_cell.length_a   1.000
_cell.length_b   1.000
_cell.length_c   1.000
_cell.angle_alpha   90.00
_cell.angle_beta   90.00
_cell.angle_gamma   90.00
#
_symmetry.space_group_name_H-M   'P 1'
#
loop_
_entity.id
_entity.type
_entity.pdbx_description
1 polymer ?
#
loop_
_entity_poly.entity_id
_entity_poly.type
_entity_poly.pdbx_seq_one_letter_code
_entity_poly.pdbx_strand_id
1 'polypeptide(L)'
;LDLHISTQLSSTNSSAVNEYQRMGFSRVVLAREVLPEDMEKIVRNTDCELEVFIHGGMCVSYSGRCMLSNHLTNRDANRGGCAHSCRWNYDLYRNGEIINDKPHFFTIGSKDLVGLKHIFRLISLGIKSLKIEGRMKSLYYIATVVRCYRLLIDDYHKTGGDESLIDWDFYLQEIAKAENRLSSTGFLEGKPTIDEQLYHSESEMPTKDFLGIVLKYDGRSKIATIEQRNY
;
A
#
# COMPACT_ATOMS: atom_id res chain seq x y z
N LEU A 1 -13.04 -21.44 11.16
CA LEU A 1 -12.52 -20.13 10.76
C LEU A 1 -11.12 -20.32 10.18
N ASP A 2 -10.89 -19.78 8.98
CA ASP A 2 -9.56 -19.74 8.39
C ASP A 2 -8.69 -18.72 9.14
N LEU A 3 -7.50 -19.15 9.52
CA LEU A 3 -6.54 -18.33 10.24
C LEU A 3 -5.44 -17.84 9.30
N HIS A 4 -5.16 -16.56 9.34
CA HIS A 4 -4.13 -15.93 8.51
C HIS A 4 -3.01 -15.35 9.36
N ILE A 5 -1.77 -15.51 8.91
CA ILE A 5 -0.60 -14.85 9.51
C ILE A 5 -0.50 -13.43 8.95
N SER A 6 -0.43 -12.47 9.87
CA SER A 6 -0.27 -11.07 9.50
C SER A 6 1.17 -10.72 9.13
N THR A 7 1.34 -9.65 8.36
CA THR A 7 2.65 -9.08 7.99
C THR A 7 3.52 -8.73 9.21
N GLN A 8 2.91 -8.49 10.40
CA GLN A 8 3.65 -8.19 11.62
C GLN A 8 4.54 -9.36 12.09
N LEU A 9 4.36 -10.58 11.58
CA LEU A 9 5.24 -11.71 11.89
C LEU A 9 6.45 -11.79 10.94
N SER A 10 6.67 -10.80 10.07
CA SER A 10 7.87 -10.65 9.24
C SER A 10 8.19 -11.91 8.40
N SER A 11 7.18 -12.50 7.75
CA SER A 11 7.37 -13.69 6.92
C SER A 11 8.11 -13.33 5.64
N THR A 12 9.37 -13.78 5.52
CA THR A 12 10.28 -13.42 4.41
C THR A 12 10.84 -14.60 3.65
N ASN A 13 10.51 -15.84 4.03
CA ASN A 13 11.02 -17.05 3.40
C ASN A 13 10.05 -18.21 3.51
N SER A 14 10.24 -19.25 2.67
CA SER A 14 9.38 -20.42 2.63
C SER A 14 9.42 -21.27 3.91
N SER A 15 10.55 -21.28 4.63
CA SER A 15 10.64 -22.06 5.88
C SER A 15 9.68 -21.50 6.94
N ALA A 16 9.61 -20.18 7.09
CA ALA A 16 8.64 -19.53 7.99
C ALA A 16 7.20 -19.80 7.54
N VAL A 17 6.91 -19.64 6.23
CA VAL A 17 5.57 -19.88 5.68
C VAL A 17 5.12 -21.32 5.93
N ASN A 18 5.99 -22.30 5.68
CA ASN A 18 5.69 -23.71 5.87
C ASN A 18 5.49 -24.08 7.35
N GLU A 19 6.20 -23.37 8.27
CA GLU A 19 5.97 -23.56 9.70
C GLU A 19 4.58 -23.06 10.10
N TYR A 20 4.17 -21.89 9.64
CA TYR A 20 2.82 -21.37 9.92
C TYR A 20 1.73 -22.28 9.32
N GLN A 21 1.95 -22.82 8.12
CA GLN A 21 1.03 -23.80 7.53
C GLN A 21 0.92 -25.08 8.39
N ARG A 22 2.04 -25.59 8.93
CA ARG A 22 2.04 -26.72 9.88
C ARG A 22 1.30 -26.42 11.17
N MET A 23 1.31 -25.17 11.61
CA MET A 23 0.54 -24.71 12.76
C MET A 23 -0.96 -24.54 12.48
N GLY A 24 -1.41 -24.75 11.25
CA GLY A 24 -2.81 -24.71 10.84
C GLY A 24 -3.29 -23.36 10.26
N PHE A 25 -2.36 -22.48 9.89
CA PHE A 25 -2.71 -21.25 9.18
C PHE A 25 -2.88 -21.54 7.67
N SER A 26 -3.96 -21.00 7.08
CA SER A 26 -4.31 -21.22 5.66
C SER A 26 -3.66 -20.20 4.73
N ARG A 27 -3.29 -19.02 5.25
CA ARG A 27 -2.69 -17.93 4.47
C ARG A 27 -1.63 -17.18 5.25
N VAL A 28 -0.59 -16.73 4.53
CA VAL A 28 0.47 -15.90 5.09
C VAL A 28 0.58 -14.60 4.30
N VAL A 29 0.47 -13.45 5.02
CA VAL A 29 0.79 -12.14 4.46
C VAL A 29 2.31 -11.96 4.50
N LEU A 30 2.94 -11.90 3.34
CA LEU A 30 4.39 -11.70 3.24
C LEU A 30 4.78 -10.31 3.79
N ALA A 31 5.99 -10.22 4.29
CA ALA A 31 6.60 -8.95 4.65
C ALA A 31 6.73 -8.06 3.40
N ARG A 32 6.60 -6.73 3.56
CA ARG A 32 6.67 -5.77 2.45
C ARG A 32 8.04 -5.70 1.80
N GLU A 33 9.07 -6.09 2.51
CA GLU A 33 10.48 -6.10 2.11
C GLU A 33 10.91 -7.37 1.34
N VAL A 34 9.97 -8.28 1.02
CA VAL A 34 10.27 -9.46 0.19
C VAL A 34 10.47 -9.03 -1.26
N LEU A 35 11.65 -9.35 -1.80
CA LEU A 35 11.99 -9.06 -3.19
C LEU A 35 11.29 -10.01 -4.16
N PRO A 36 11.10 -9.64 -5.43
CA PRO A 36 10.45 -10.49 -6.42
C PRO A 36 11.09 -11.88 -6.57
N GLU A 37 12.43 -11.95 -6.56
CA GLU A 37 13.17 -13.21 -6.69
C GLU A 37 12.96 -14.13 -5.47
N ASP A 38 12.85 -13.54 -4.28
CA ASP A 38 12.58 -14.30 -3.06
C ASP A 38 11.11 -14.71 -2.98
N MET A 39 10.20 -13.87 -3.49
CA MET A 39 8.79 -14.22 -3.61
C MET A 39 8.58 -15.42 -4.52
N GLU A 40 9.27 -15.49 -5.67
CA GLU A 40 9.26 -16.66 -6.57
C GLU A 40 9.76 -17.93 -5.87
N LYS A 41 10.83 -17.81 -5.07
CA LYS A 41 11.35 -18.95 -4.29
C LYS A 41 10.34 -19.42 -3.23
N ILE A 42 9.66 -18.45 -2.56
CA ILE A 42 8.64 -18.79 -1.57
C ILE A 42 7.51 -19.55 -2.25
N VAL A 43 6.95 -19.01 -3.35
CA VAL A 43 5.85 -19.64 -4.09
C VAL A 43 6.20 -21.06 -4.53
N ARG A 44 7.43 -21.28 -5.04
CA ARG A 44 7.85 -22.62 -5.50
C ARG A 44 8.03 -23.63 -4.37
N ASN A 45 8.19 -23.20 -3.14
CA ASN A 45 8.54 -24.04 -1.99
C ASN A 45 7.44 -24.08 -0.91
N THR A 46 6.21 -23.66 -1.22
CA THR A 46 5.08 -23.72 -0.30
C THR A 46 3.76 -23.97 -1.04
N ASP A 47 2.86 -24.71 -0.41
CA ASP A 47 1.47 -24.85 -0.85
C ASP A 47 0.52 -23.91 -0.08
N CYS A 48 1.04 -23.12 0.87
CA CYS A 48 0.27 -22.16 1.64
C CYS A 48 -0.17 -20.98 0.77
N GLU A 49 -1.39 -20.50 0.94
CA GLU A 49 -1.83 -19.28 0.26
C GLU A 49 -0.99 -18.08 0.69
N LEU A 50 -0.56 -17.29 -0.28
CA LEU A 50 0.22 -16.08 -0.04
C LEU A 50 -0.60 -14.83 -0.33
N GLU A 51 -0.42 -13.82 0.53
CA GLU A 51 -0.97 -12.48 0.38
C GLU A 51 0.15 -11.45 0.33
N VAL A 52 0.06 -10.51 -0.61
CA VAL A 52 1.09 -9.49 -0.86
C VAL A 52 0.47 -8.09 -0.88
N PHE A 53 1.12 -7.12 -0.26
CA PHE A 53 0.73 -5.72 -0.39
C PHE A 53 1.02 -5.20 -1.80
N ILE A 54 0.01 -4.55 -2.38
CA ILE A 54 0.10 -3.97 -3.74
C ILE A 54 -0.12 -2.46 -3.75
N HIS A 55 -0.69 -1.88 -2.67
CA HIS A 55 -1.02 -0.45 -2.66
C HIS A 55 -1.14 0.09 -1.24
N GLY A 56 -0.81 1.39 -1.09
CA GLY A 56 -1.00 2.17 0.12
C GLY A 56 0.27 2.42 0.91
N GLY A 57 0.12 2.75 2.17
CA GLY A 57 1.25 3.20 3.00
C GLY A 57 2.35 2.17 3.18
N MET A 58 3.57 2.57 2.83
CA MET A 58 4.78 1.82 3.18
C MET A 58 5.24 2.18 4.58
N CYS A 59 6.00 1.29 5.20
CA CYS A 59 6.55 1.43 6.53
C CYS A 59 8.05 1.76 6.47
N VAL A 60 8.53 2.68 7.31
CA VAL A 60 9.95 2.97 7.47
C VAL A 60 10.72 1.81 8.12
N SER A 61 10.04 1.01 8.92
CA SER A 61 10.62 -0.15 9.60
C SER A 61 10.35 -1.43 8.83
N TYR A 62 11.20 -2.44 9.03
CA TYR A 62 10.85 -3.81 8.68
C TYR A 62 9.49 -4.20 9.26
N SER A 63 8.76 -5.03 8.53
CA SER A 63 7.44 -5.52 8.92
C SER A 63 7.50 -6.14 10.33
N GLY A 64 6.60 -5.70 11.23
CA GLY A 64 6.54 -6.19 12.61
C GLY A 64 7.69 -5.75 13.55
N ARG A 65 8.51 -4.77 13.17
CA ARG A 65 9.69 -4.34 13.95
C ARG A 65 9.69 -2.86 14.33
N CYS A 66 8.57 -2.16 14.13
CA CYS A 66 8.48 -0.74 14.43
C CYS A 66 8.38 -0.49 15.93
N MET A 67 9.35 0.25 16.48
CA MET A 67 9.36 0.74 17.86
C MET A 67 8.97 2.21 17.98
N LEU A 68 9.00 2.96 16.86
CA LEU A 68 8.82 4.41 16.86
C LEU A 68 7.44 4.84 17.41
N SER A 69 6.37 4.20 16.92
CA SER A 69 5.02 4.49 17.37
C SER A 69 4.84 4.19 18.86
N ASN A 70 5.37 3.05 19.33
CA ASN A 70 5.30 2.69 20.74
C ASN A 70 6.05 3.70 21.61
N HIS A 71 7.30 4.03 21.22
CA HIS A 71 8.14 4.95 21.98
C HIS A 71 7.52 6.36 22.11
N LEU A 72 6.98 6.90 21.01
CA LEU A 72 6.46 8.27 20.99
C LEU A 72 5.03 8.41 21.50
N THR A 73 4.21 7.34 21.45
CA THR A 73 2.76 7.45 21.69
C THR A 73 2.16 6.35 22.56
N ASN A 74 2.97 5.42 23.04
CA ASN A 74 2.51 4.19 23.72
C ASN A 74 1.52 3.34 22.86
N ARG A 75 1.53 3.51 21.52
CA ARG A 75 0.71 2.72 20.60
C ARG A 75 1.59 1.74 19.85
N ASP A 76 1.37 0.45 20.11
CA ASP A 76 2.16 -0.60 19.49
C ASP A 76 1.75 -0.82 18.02
N ALA A 77 2.60 -0.38 17.10
CA ALA A 77 2.40 -0.53 15.67
C ALA A 77 2.36 -2.02 15.24
N ASN A 78 3.11 -2.88 15.93
CA ASN A 78 3.20 -4.31 15.62
C ASN A 78 1.93 -5.07 16.03
N ARG A 79 1.09 -4.46 16.87
CA ARG A 79 -0.24 -4.95 17.28
C ARG A 79 -1.39 -4.18 16.62
N GLY A 80 -1.14 -3.50 15.51
CA GLY A 80 -2.12 -2.73 14.76
C GLY A 80 -2.37 -1.30 15.28
N GLY A 81 -1.63 -0.85 16.31
CA GLY A 81 -1.79 0.47 16.95
C GLY A 81 -0.97 1.60 16.32
N CYS A 82 -0.47 1.47 15.09
CA CYS A 82 0.39 2.47 14.45
C CYS A 82 -0.20 3.88 14.49
N ALA A 83 0.56 4.83 15.05
CA ALA A 83 0.23 6.25 15.10
C ALA A 83 0.78 7.05 13.89
N HIS A 84 1.43 6.38 12.95
CA HIS A 84 2.12 7.01 11.80
C HIS A 84 3.17 8.04 12.21
N SER A 85 3.84 7.84 13.35
CA SER A 85 4.82 8.80 13.87
C SER A 85 5.98 9.06 12.89
N CYS A 86 6.33 8.10 12.03
CA CYS A 86 7.35 8.31 10.99
C CYS A 86 6.96 9.38 9.95
N ARG A 87 5.68 9.78 9.91
CA ARG A 87 5.12 10.76 8.97
C ARG A 87 4.89 12.14 9.60
N TRP A 88 5.27 12.31 10.87
CA TRP A 88 5.21 13.61 11.53
C TRP A 88 6.32 14.52 11.04
N ASN A 89 6.10 15.79 11.21
CA ASN A 89 7.09 16.83 10.94
C ASN A 89 8.10 16.89 12.08
N TYR A 90 9.38 16.74 11.76
CA TYR A 90 10.47 16.80 12.72
C TYR A 90 11.42 17.95 12.36
N ASP A 91 11.99 18.59 13.38
CA ASP A 91 13.16 19.43 13.22
C ASP A 91 14.44 18.59 13.41
N LEU A 92 15.40 18.74 12.51
CA LEU A 92 16.72 18.12 12.62
C LEU A 92 17.67 19.03 13.36
N TYR A 93 18.39 18.48 14.32
CA TYR A 93 19.38 19.22 15.11
C TYR A 93 20.78 18.65 14.90
N ARG A 94 21.77 19.56 14.78
CA ARG A 94 23.19 19.25 14.84
C ARG A 94 23.85 20.22 15.80
N ASN A 95 24.52 19.70 16.86
CA ASN A 95 25.14 20.52 17.90
C ASN A 95 24.20 21.55 18.57
N GLY A 96 22.89 21.22 18.68
CA GLY A 96 21.89 22.09 19.28
C GLY A 96 21.25 23.11 18.32
N GLU A 97 21.69 23.17 17.09
CA GLU A 97 21.13 24.06 16.06
C GLU A 97 20.25 23.29 15.08
N ILE A 98 19.13 23.91 14.66
CA ILE A 98 18.25 23.37 13.62
C ILE A 98 18.97 23.46 12.28
N ILE A 99 19.02 22.34 11.55
CA ILE A 99 19.74 22.23 10.27
C ILE A 99 18.81 22.04 9.06
N ASN A 100 17.50 21.85 9.26
CA ASN A 100 16.54 21.83 8.15
C ASN A 100 16.09 23.24 7.79
N ASP A 101 15.97 23.52 6.48
CA ASP A 101 15.54 24.81 5.97
C ASP A 101 14.04 25.00 6.23
N LYS A 102 13.69 26.01 7.06
CA LYS A 102 12.26 26.35 7.26
C LYS A 102 11.71 27.05 6.00
N PRO A 103 10.47 26.77 5.60
CA PRO A 103 9.42 26.04 6.31
C PRO A 103 9.42 24.52 6.14
N HIS A 104 10.47 23.92 5.58
CA HIS A 104 10.54 22.48 5.30
C HIS A 104 10.89 21.70 6.56
N PHE A 105 10.06 20.74 6.88
CA PHE A 105 10.29 19.80 7.97
C PHE A 105 10.87 18.49 7.43
N PHE A 106 11.60 17.79 8.28
CA PHE A 106 12.06 16.46 7.99
C PHE A 106 11.00 15.43 8.34
N THR A 107 10.82 14.43 7.50
CA THR A 107 10.03 13.22 7.81
C THR A 107 10.90 11.98 7.65
N ILE A 108 10.56 10.92 8.40
CA ILE A 108 11.22 9.62 8.29
C ILE A 108 10.44 8.69 7.34
N GLY A 109 9.33 9.20 6.79
CA GLY A 109 8.40 8.42 5.98
C GLY A 109 8.96 8.00 4.63
N SER A 110 8.35 6.98 4.07
CA SER A 110 8.58 6.54 2.69
C SER A 110 7.40 6.91 1.80
N LYS A 111 7.62 6.93 0.49
CA LYS A 111 6.58 7.02 -0.53
C LYS A 111 5.55 5.91 -0.34
N ASP A 112 4.32 6.16 -0.76
CA ASP A 112 3.27 5.13 -0.73
C ASP A 112 3.51 4.10 -1.84
N LEU A 113 3.13 2.85 -1.62
CA LEU A 113 3.27 1.76 -2.60
C LEU A 113 2.21 1.88 -3.69
N VAL A 114 2.61 1.79 -4.95
CA VAL A 114 1.74 1.56 -6.11
C VAL A 114 2.30 0.43 -6.94
N GLY A 115 1.72 -0.77 -6.79
CA GLY A 115 2.12 -1.99 -7.49
C GLY A 115 1.30 -2.28 -8.75
N LEU A 116 0.72 -1.27 -9.39
CA LEU A 116 -0.22 -1.43 -10.49
C LEU A 116 0.37 -2.28 -11.64
N LYS A 117 1.58 -1.96 -12.08
CA LYS A 117 2.28 -2.68 -13.16
C LYS A 117 2.76 -4.08 -12.80
N HIS A 118 2.66 -4.47 -11.52
CA HIS A 118 3.12 -5.78 -11.05
C HIS A 118 1.99 -6.81 -10.89
N ILE A 119 0.73 -6.41 -11.11
CA ILE A 119 -0.45 -7.25 -10.87
C ILE A 119 -0.39 -8.51 -11.73
N PHE A 120 -0.06 -8.39 -13.01
CA PHE A 120 0.02 -9.50 -13.94
C PHE A 120 1.06 -10.54 -13.48
N ARG A 121 2.25 -10.07 -13.09
CA ARG A 121 3.30 -10.93 -12.54
C ARG A 121 2.86 -11.62 -11.25
N LEU A 122 2.24 -10.90 -10.31
CA LEU A 122 1.78 -11.48 -9.05
C LEU A 122 0.71 -12.54 -9.25
N ILE A 123 -0.25 -12.31 -10.15
CA ILE A 123 -1.28 -13.30 -10.49
C ILE A 123 -0.66 -14.52 -11.16
N SER A 124 0.24 -14.33 -12.14
CA SER A 124 0.90 -15.43 -12.85
C SER A 124 1.81 -16.28 -11.95
N LEU A 125 2.40 -15.67 -10.92
CA LEU A 125 3.13 -16.38 -9.87
C LEU A 125 2.22 -17.24 -8.98
N GLY A 126 0.91 -17.01 -8.97
CA GLY A 126 -0.04 -17.72 -8.13
C GLY A 126 -0.29 -17.09 -6.76
N ILE A 127 0.03 -15.81 -6.57
CA ILE A 127 -0.38 -15.06 -5.38
C ILE A 127 -1.90 -15.04 -5.29
N LYS A 128 -2.44 -15.50 -4.16
CA LYS A 128 -3.89 -15.69 -3.98
C LYS A 128 -4.63 -14.46 -3.47
N SER A 129 -3.92 -13.54 -2.81
CA SER A 129 -4.53 -12.34 -2.22
C SER A 129 -3.66 -11.11 -2.44
N LEU A 130 -4.29 -10.05 -2.93
CA LEU A 130 -3.66 -8.77 -3.22
C LEU A 130 -4.18 -7.74 -2.21
N LYS A 131 -3.29 -7.23 -1.35
CA LYS A 131 -3.66 -6.41 -0.21
C LYS A 131 -3.49 -4.92 -0.47
N ILE A 132 -4.55 -4.16 -0.20
CA ILE A 132 -4.54 -2.69 -0.24
C ILE A 132 -4.55 -2.17 1.19
N GLU A 133 -3.64 -1.27 1.55
CA GLU A 133 -3.66 -0.53 2.80
C GLU A 133 -4.41 0.78 2.60
N GLY A 134 -5.40 1.05 3.45
CA GLY A 134 -6.22 2.25 3.36
C GLY A 134 -6.94 2.61 4.66
N ARG A 135 -6.49 2.09 5.83
CA ARG A 135 -7.16 2.29 7.12
C ARG A 135 -7.43 3.77 7.46
N MET A 136 -6.47 4.64 7.15
CA MET A 136 -6.57 6.07 7.44
C MET A 136 -6.93 6.90 6.21
N LYS A 137 -7.33 6.25 5.12
CA LYS A 137 -7.68 6.91 3.87
C LYS A 137 -9.19 7.16 3.77
N SER A 138 -9.58 8.08 2.89
CA SER A 138 -10.99 8.42 2.64
C SER A 138 -11.73 7.29 1.93
N LEU A 139 -13.07 7.31 1.99
CA LEU A 139 -13.92 6.39 1.23
C LEU A 139 -13.68 6.52 -0.28
N TYR A 140 -13.46 7.75 -0.76
CA TYR A 140 -13.13 8.01 -2.16
C TYR A 140 -11.82 7.32 -2.57
N TYR A 141 -10.77 7.46 -1.77
CA TYR A 141 -9.51 6.77 -2.00
C TYR A 141 -9.71 5.26 -2.14
N ILE A 142 -10.39 4.65 -1.15
CA ILE A 142 -10.61 3.21 -1.14
C ILE A 142 -11.42 2.77 -2.36
N ALA A 143 -12.51 3.48 -2.67
CA ALA A 143 -13.35 3.16 -3.82
C ALA A 143 -12.59 3.25 -5.15
N THR A 144 -11.82 4.33 -5.35
CA THR A 144 -11.02 4.56 -6.56
C THR A 144 -9.93 3.51 -6.72
N VAL A 145 -9.16 3.26 -5.67
CA VAL A 145 -8.06 2.29 -5.70
C VAL A 145 -8.58 0.87 -5.96
N VAL A 146 -9.59 0.44 -5.18
CA VAL A 146 -10.16 -0.91 -5.34
C VAL A 146 -10.77 -1.09 -6.72
N ARG A 147 -11.51 -0.08 -7.23
CA ARG A 147 -12.07 -0.11 -8.57
C ARG A 147 -10.97 -0.25 -9.63
N CYS A 148 -9.91 0.55 -9.54
CA CYS A 148 -8.80 0.52 -10.49
C CYS A 148 -8.16 -0.87 -10.56
N TYR A 149 -7.77 -1.44 -9.41
CA TYR A 149 -7.20 -2.79 -9.37
C TYR A 149 -8.18 -3.87 -9.81
N ARG A 150 -9.46 -3.75 -9.49
CA ARG A 150 -10.48 -4.71 -9.92
C ARG A 150 -10.62 -4.73 -11.44
N LEU A 151 -10.70 -3.57 -12.07
CA LEU A 151 -10.76 -3.46 -13.52
C LEU A 151 -9.51 -4.06 -14.19
N LEU A 152 -8.32 -3.77 -13.65
CA LEU A 152 -7.06 -4.31 -14.18
C LEU A 152 -7.00 -5.84 -14.07
N ILE A 153 -7.48 -6.42 -12.97
CA ILE A 153 -7.57 -7.88 -12.80
C ILE A 153 -8.59 -8.48 -13.78
N ASP A 154 -9.71 -7.81 -14.01
CA ASP A 154 -10.71 -8.26 -14.99
C ASP A 154 -10.13 -8.24 -16.41
N ASP A 155 -9.35 -7.22 -16.75
CA ASP A 155 -8.66 -7.14 -18.04
C ASP A 155 -7.54 -8.17 -18.17
N TYR A 156 -6.80 -8.49 -17.08
CA TYR A 156 -5.89 -9.63 -17.07
C TYR A 156 -6.57 -10.91 -17.53
N HIS A 157 -7.75 -11.21 -17.00
CA HIS A 157 -8.49 -12.43 -17.38
C HIS A 157 -9.05 -12.35 -18.80
N LYS A 158 -9.48 -11.18 -19.27
CA LYS A 158 -9.97 -11.01 -20.64
C LYS A 158 -8.88 -11.14 -21.70
N THR A 159 -7.68 -10.64 -21.39
CA THR A 159 -6.53 -10.67 -22.31
C THR A 159 -5.71 -11.96 -22.22
N GLY A 160 -6.07 -12.86 -21.29
CA GLY A 160 -5.26 -14.05 -21.01
C GLY A 160 -3.87 -13.72 -20.45
N GLY A 161 -3.70 -12.55 -19.84
CA GLY A 161 -2.42 -12.09 -19.28
C GLY A 161 -1.53 -11.36 -20.27
N ASP A 162 -2.03 -10.97 -21.45
CA ASP A 162 -1.27 -10.18 -22.41
C ASP A 162 -1.28 -8.68 -22.02
N GLU A 163 -0.15 -8.21 -21.49
CA GLU A 163 0.04 -6.83 -21.05
C GLU A 163 0.04 -5.82 -22.19
N SER A 164 0.32 -6.24 -23.43
CA SER A 164 0.37 -5.35 -24.59
C SER A 164 -1.01 -4.82 -25.00
N LEU A 165 -2.06 -5.50 -24.54
CA LEU A 165 -3.46 -5.13 -24.78
C LEU A 165 -4.05 -4.20 -23.71
N ILE A 166 -3.26 -3.81 -22.71
CA ILE A 166 -3.69 -2.98 -21.59
C ILE A 166 -3.47 -1.50 -21.88
N ASP A 167 -4.51 -0.71 -21.66
CA ASP A 167 -4.41 0.76 -21.66
C ASP A 167 -3.82 1.23 -20.32
N TRP A 168 -2.49 1.19 -20.23
CA TRP A 168 -1.76 1.60 -19.03
C TRP A 168 -1.96 3.07 -18.67
N ASP A 169 -2.15 3.95 -19.66
CA ASP A 169 -2.37 5.37 -19.42
C ASP A 169 -3.69 5.59 -18.70
N PHE A 170 -4.75 4.87 -19.09
CA PHE A 170 -6.02 4.88 -18.36
C PHE A 170 -5.84 4.49 -16.89
N TYR A 171 -5.15 3.37 -16.62
CA TYR A 171 -4.97 2.88 -15.25
C TYR A 171 -4.10 3.82 -14.40
N LEU A 172 -3.03 4.39 -14.97
CA LEU A 172 -2.19 5.35 -14.28
C LEU A 172 -2.94 6.64 -13.95
N GLN A 173 -3.79 7.13 -14.86
CA GLN A 173 -4.64 8.29 -14.61
C GLN A 173 -5.72 8.00 -13.54
N GLU A 174 -6.35 6.82 -13.56
CA GLU A 174 -7.34 6.45 -12.56
C GLU A 174 -6.73 6.34 -11.16
N ILE A 175 -5.57 5.71 -11.02
CA ILE A 175 -4.93 5.55 -9.70
C ILE A 175 -4.42 6.89 -9.15
N ALA A 176 -3.95 7.78 -10.01
CA ALA A 176 -3.47 9.10 -9.64
C ALA A 176 -4.57 9.98 -9.00
N LYS A 177 -5.84 9.76 -9.31
CA LYS A 177 -6.97 10.46 -8.68
C LYS A 177 -7.07 10.19 -7.17
N ALA A 178 -6.55 9.07 -6.71
CA ALA A 178 -6.52 8.70 -5.29
C ALA A 178 -5.19 9.07 -4.61
N GLU A 179 -4.19 9.49 -5.38
CA GLU A 179 -2.86 9.81 -4.87
C GLU A 179 -2.91 11.10 -4.05
N ASN A 180 -2.49 11.01 -2.81
CA ASN A 180 -2.33 12.18 -1.92
C ASN A 180 -0.91 12.29 -1.38
N ARG A 181 0.01 11.44 -1.88
CA ARG A 181 1.44 11.41 -1.60
C ARG A 181 2.19 10.90 -2.81
N LEU A 182 3.47 11.24 -2.87
CA LEU A 182 4.36 10.60 -3.84
C LEU A 182 4.38 9.10 -3.64
N SER A 183 4.36 8.37 -4.73
CA SER A 183 4.33 6.92 -4.77
C SER A 183 5.62 6.32 -5.35
N SER A 184 5.84 5.05 -5.06
CA SER A 184 6.89 4.22 -5.64
C SER A 184 6.43 2.77 -5.74
N THR A 185 7.23 1.93 -6.38
CA THR A 185 6.98 0.49 -6.46
C THR A 185 7.45 -0.26 -5.20
N GLY A 186 8.03 0.44 -4.23
CA GLY A 186 8.57 -0.15 -3.01
C GLY A 186 9.60 -1.21 -3.31
N PHE A 187 9.38 -2.46 -2.85
CA PHE A 187 10.26 -3.60 -3.10
C PHE A 187 9.84 -4.44 -4.30
N LEU A 188 8.79 -4.08 -5.03
CA LEU A 188 8.26 -4.88 -6.15
C LEU A 188 9.16 -4.86 -7.41
N GLU A 189 10.10 -3.92 -7.51
CA GLU A 189 11.10 -3.85 -8.58
C GLU A 189 12.53 -4.14 -8.10
N GLY A 190 12.71 -4.33 -6.81
CA GLY A 190 14.02 -4.56 -6.23
C GLY A 190 14.19 -3.83 -4.91
N LYS A 191 15.45 -3.71 -4.44
CA LYS A 191 15.73 -2.96 -3.22
C LYS A 191 15.49 -1.48 -3.44
N PRO A 192 14.67 -0.82 -2.60
CA PRO A 192 14.45 0.61 -2.69
C PRO A 192 15.74 1.38 -2.41
N THR A 193 15.85 2.55 -3.02
CA THR A 193 16.96 3.48 -2.87
C THR A 193 16.57 4.65 -1.96
N ILE A 194 17.41 5.67 -1.89
CA ILE A 194 17.10 6.90 -1.17
C ILE A 194 15.91 7.65 -1.80
N ASP A 195 15.64 7.41 -3.09
CA ASP A 195 14.58 8.09 -3.84
C ASP A 195 13.17 7.65 -3.42
N GLU A 196 13.03 6.50 -2.77
CA GLU A 196 11.75 6.03 -2.22
C GLU A 196 11.44 6.61 -0.83
N GLN A 197 12.34 7.42 -0.26
CA GLN A 197 12.11 8.11 1.00
C GLN A 197 11.48 9.49 0.79
N LEU A 198 10.68 9.93 1.75
CA LEU A 198 10.10 11.27 1.79
C LEU A 198 10.79 12.05 2.91
N TYR A 199 11.93 12.66 2.62
CA TYR A 199 12.66 13.45 3.61
C TYR A 199 12.07 14.84 3.84
N HIS A 200 11.26 15.34 2.90
CA HIS A 200 10.54 16.60 3.04
C HIS A 200 9.05 16.33 3.12
N SER A 201 8.38 16.95 4.08
CA SER A 201 6.93 16.93 4.15
C SER A 201 6.36 17.83 3.06
N GLU A 202 6.06 17.28 1.91
CA GLU A 202 5.05 17.86 1.07
C GLU A 202 3.70 17.56 1.71
N SER A 203 2.89 18.60 1.94
CA SER A 203 1.56 18.45 2.50
C SER A 203 0.76 17.43 1.66
N GLU A 204 0.07 16.52 2.32
CA GLU A 204 -0.91 15.68 1.63
C GLU A 204 -1.88 16.61 0.90
N MET A 205 -1.77 16.68 -0.42
CA MET A 205 -2.71 17.46 -1.23
C MET A 205 -3.88 16.55 -1.59
N PRO A 206 -5.10 16.87 -1.12
CA PRO A 206 -6.28 16.17 -1.64
C PRO A 206 -6.35 16.36 -3.15
N THR A 207 -6.64 15.30 -3.89
CA THR A 207 -6.86 15.40 -5.33
C THR A 207 -8.07 16.30 -5.58
N LYS A 208 -7.94 17.25 -6.49
CA LYS A 208 -9.00 18.22 -6.82
C LYS A 208 -10.23 17.61 -7.50
N ASP A 209 -10.17 16.33 -7.84
CA ASP A 209 -11.21 15.64 -8.61
C ASP A 209 -12.37 15.12 -7.77
N PHE A 210 -12.22 15.07 -6.44
CA PHE A 210 -13.31 14.67 -5.58
C PHE A 210 -14.24 15.83 -5.26
N LEU A 211 -15.42 15.86 -5.87
CA LEU A 211 -16.41 16.93 -5.67
C LEU A 211 -17.39 16.65 -4.54
N GLY A 212 -17.80 15.40 -4.37
CA GLY A 212 -18.80 15.05 -3.37
C GLY A 212 -19.28 13.61 -3.43
N ILE A 213 -20.28 13.32 -2.62
CA ILE A 213 -20.89 11.99 -2.49
C ILE A 213 -22.32 12.05 -3.00
N VAL A 214 -22.70 11.14 -3.88
CA VAL A 214 -24.10 10.97 -4.31
C VAL A 214 -24.87 10.29 -3.19
N LEU A 215 -25.79 11.04 -2.55
CA LEU A 215 -26.64 10.54 -1.48
C LEU A 215 -27.87 9.80 -2.01
N LYS A 216 -28.40 10.26 -3.14
CA LYS A 216 -29.60 9.69 -3.77
C LYS A 216 -29.55 9.92 -5.27
N TYR A 217 -30.03 8.95 -6.03
CA TYR A 217 -30.22 9.06 -7.47
C TYR A 217 -31.60 8.56 -7.87
N ASP A 218 -32.34 9.38 -8.61
CA ASP A 218 -33.60 8.99 -9.22
C ASP A 218 -33.37 8.66 -10.70
N GLY A 219 -33.45 7.39 -11.04
CA GLY A 219 -33.26 6.90 -12.41
C GLY A 219 -34.33 7.33 -13.42
N ARG A 220 -35.52 7.78 -12.97
CA ARG A 220 -36.61 8.27 -13.86
C ARG A 220 -36.35 9.73 -14.24
N SER A 221 -36.13 10.58 -13.26
CA SER A 221 -35.83 12.01 -13.50
C SER A 221 -34.40 12.29 -13.87
N LYS A 222 -33.50 11.31 -13.69
CA LYS A 222 -32.01 11.43 -13.83
C LYS A 222 -31.41 12.53 -12.96
N ILE A 223 -32.01 12.77 -11.80
CA ILE A 223 -31.57 13.76 -10.83
C ILE A 223 -30.79 13.06 -9.70
N ALA A 224 -29.63 13.58 -9.35
CA ALA A 224 -28.84 13.16 -8.19
C ALA A 224 -28.87 14.23 -7.10
N THR A 225 -29.02 13.80 -5.84
CA THR A 225 -28.73 14.62 -4.68
C THR A 225 -27.29 14.36 -4.27
N ILE A 226 -26.47 15.40 -4.23
CA ILE A 226 -25.02 15.31 -3.96
C ILE A 226 -24.72 16.08 -2.68
N GLU A 227 -23.99 15.45 -1.76
CA GLU A 227 -23.31 16.12 -0.66
C GLU A 227 -21.94 16.61 -1.16
N GLN A 228 -21.84 17.92 -1.39
CA GLN A 228 -20.59 18.53 -1.84
C GLN A 228 -19.55 18.50 -0.72
N ARG A 229 -18.33 18.09 -1.03
CA ARG A 229 -17.21 17.94 -0.08
C ARG A 229 -15.98 18.77 -0.47
N ASN A 230 -15.95 19.27 -1.70
CA ASN A 230 -14.87 20.09 -2.21
C ASN A 230 -15.44 21.26 -3.04
N TYR A 231 -14.71 22.39 -3.11
CA TYR A 231 -15.09 23.62 -3.80
C TYR A 231 -14.20 23.86 -5.02
#